data_9581fba6d06e65f2f8aedb78e3de6907
#
_entry.id   9581fba6d06e65f2f8aedb78e3de6907
#
_cell.length_a   1.000
_cell.length_b   1.000
_cell.length_c   1.000
_cell.angle_alpha   90.00
_cell.angle_beta   90.00
_cell.angle_gamma   90.00
#
_symmetry.space_group_name_H-M   'P 1'
#
loop_
_entity.id
_entity.type
_entity.pdbx_description
1 polymer ?
#
loop_
_entity_poly.entity_id
_entity_poly.type
_entity_poly.pdbx_seq_one_letter_code
_entity_poly.pdbx_strand_id
1 'polypeptide(L)'
;MSASTTLPQPKPSFPVRRMDFSFSETPKYWFYDDPFMSHFMNNLSSLFPYGEKFFVDSVRAVRDQVSEPQLKKDISAFIGQEAMHSKEHAAYNDYANEHGIDLERLERRIKVLLEWTTRFSTKKQRLAATCALEHFTATMAEQLLKREDLTTQMNDPKLYQLWMWHAIEENEHKAVCYDVYQKVYGGYFTRTLVMMLTTLMFLGVIGWFQIHLLRKDGQLFNWRSWGFGLKKLFGPRNGFFTRLLGPYLDYYRPGFHPKDHDTDKLESRWRERLGFSN
;
A
#
# COMPACT_ATOMS: atom_id res chain seq x y z
N MET A 1 -23.83 40.32 -24.60
CA MET A 1 -22.83 39.80 -23.63
C MET A 1 -23.27 38.37 -23.32
N SER A 2 -22.61 37.36 -23.89
CA SER A 2 -22.91 35.96 -23.67
C SER A 2 -22.25 35.54 -22.36
N ALA A 3 -23.03 35.23 -21.34
CA ALA A 3 -22.54 34.65 -20.10
C ALA A 3 -22.00 33.23 -20.40
N SER A 4 -20.69 33.10 -20.38
CA SER A 4 -20.04 31.79 -20.43
C SER A 4 -20.38 31.05 -19.13
N THR A 5 -21.39 30.18 -19.19
CA THR A 5 -21.67 29.22 -18.12
C THR A 5 -20.55 28.19 -18.12
N THR A 6 -19.49 28.47 -17.35
CA THR A 6 -18.47 27.43 -17.05
C THR A 6 -19.15 26.33 -16.25
N LEU A 7 -19.27 25.16 -16.86
CA LEU A 7 -19.73 23.93 -16.14
C LEU A 7 -18.86 23.73 -14.88
N PRO A 8 -19.44 23.38 -13.75
CA PRO A 8 -18.69 23.14 -12.54
C PRO A 8 -17.64 22.04 -12.80
N GLN A 9 -16.39 22.32 -12.44
CA GLN A 9 -15.29 21.36 -12.60
C GLN A 9 -15.59 20.12 -11.73
N PRO A 10 -15.38 18.90 -12.24
CA PRO A 10 -15.60 17.71 -11.45
C PRO A 10 -14.75 17.73 -10.17
N LYS A 11 -15.31 17.24 -9.07
CA LYS A 11 -14.55 17.01 -7.83
C LYS A 11 -13.85 15.66 -7.92
N PRO A 12 -12.73 15.43 -7.18
CA PRO A 12 -12.16 14.09 -7.08
C PRO A 12 -13.17 13.12 -6.43
N SER A 13 -13.07 11.83 -6.78
CA SER A 13 -13.96 10.78 -6.28
C SER A 13 -13.76 10.48 -4.80
N PHE A 14 -12.60 10.86 -4.25
CA PHE A 14 -12.23 10.64 -2.85
C PHE A 14 -11.40 11.82 -2.32
N PRO A 15 -11.43 12.09 -0.99
CA PRO A 15 -10.72 13.21 -0.37
C PRO A 15 -9.25 12.87 -0.11
N VAL A 16 -8.41 13.90 0.09
CA VAL A 16 -7.06 13.77 0.65
C VAL A 16 -7.13 14.19 2.11
N ARG A 17 -6.79 13.28 3.03
CA ARG A 17 -6.78 13.53 4.48
C ARG A 17 -5.37 13.82 4.97
N ARG A 18 -5.26 14.72 5.95
CA ARG A 18 -4.02 15.04 6.66
C ARG A 18 -4.17 14.55 8.08
N MET A 19 -3.32 13.63 8.51
CA MET A 19 -3.44 12.98 9.81
C MET A 19 -2.50 13.58 10.86
N ASP A 20 -1.27 13.96 10.46
CA ASP A 20 -0.24 14.56 11.31
C ASP A 20 0.03 13.72 12.60
N PHE A 21 0.28 12.41 12.41
CA PHE A 21 0.54 11.48 13.51
C PHE A 21 1.82 11.84 14.24
N SER A 22 1.78 11.68 15.56
CA SER A 22 2.97 11.71 16.43
C SER A 22 3.05 10.43 17.24
N PHE A 23 4.22 9.80 17.25
CA PHE A 23 4.45 8.54 17.93
C PHE A 23 5.24 8.77 19.23
N SER A 24 4.80 8.14 20.31
CA SER A 24 5.46 8.17 21.61
C SER A 24 5.04 6.92 22.36
N GLU A 25 5.96 6.33 23.10
CA GLU A 25 5.69 5.18 23.98
C GLU A 25 5.12 3.94 23.25
N THR A 26 5.34 3.81 21.93
CA THR A 26 4.91 2.64 21.16
C THR A 26 5.64 1.39 21.65
N PRO A 27 4.91 0.32 22.03
CA PRO A 27 5.55 -0.95 22.40
C PRO A 27 6.39 -1.51 21.25
N LYS A 28 7.57 -2.05 21.55
CA LYS A 28 8.44 -2.63 20.51
C LYS A 28 7.73 -3.71 19.70
N TYR A 29 6.94 -4.55 20.35
CA TYR A 29 6.13 -5.60 19.72
C TYR A 29 4.65 -5.24 19.78
N TRP A 30 4.29 -4.21 19.05
CA TRP A 30 2.97 -3.60 19.08
C TRP A 30 1.88 -4.41 18.34
N PHE A 31 2.26 -5.45 17.60
CA PHE A 31 1.32 -6.30 16.88
C PHE A 31 1.41 -7.74 17.38
N TYR A 32 0.34 -8.25 17.99
CA TYR A 32 0.24 -9.55 18.65
C TYR A 32 1.21 -9.75 19.84
N ASP A 33 1.84 -8.72 20.39
CA ASP A 33 2.96 -8.85 21.35
C ASP A 33 4.06 -9.81 20.85
N ASP A 34 4.22 -9.91 19.52
CA ASP A 34 5.07 -10.89 18.87
C ASP A 34 6.11 -10.23 17.97
N PRO A 35 7.41 -10.59 18.09
CA PRO A 35 8.48 -9.98 17.30
C PRO A 35 8.32 -10.22 15.80
N PHE A 36 7.92 -11.42 15.34
CA PHE A 36 7.76 -11.69 13.91
C PHE A 36 6.64 -10.84 13.31
N MET A 37 5.48 -10.78 13.97
CA MET A 37 4.33 -10.04 13.46
C MET A 37 4.56 -8.53 13.48
N SER A 38 5.17 -7.99 14.54
CA SER A 38 5.50 -6.56 14.62
C SER A 38 6.54 -6.19 13.56
N HIS A 39 7.59 -6.98 13.40
CA HIS A 39 8.57 -6.73 12.35
C HIS A 39 8.02 -6.92 10.94
N PHE A 40 7.02 -7.76 10.73
CA PHE A 40 6.33 -7.86 9.45
C PHE A 40 5.62 -6.53 9.09
N MET A 41 4.91 -5.91 10.03
CA MET A 41 4.27 -4.62 9.80
C MET A 41 5.31 -3.48 9.66
N ASN A 42 6.37 -3.49 10.46
CA ASN A 42 7.49 -2.55 10.34
C ASN A 42 8.18 -2.65 8.98
N ASN A 43 8.35 -3.87 8.48
CA ASN A 43 8.88 -4.15 7.16
C ASN A 43 8.00 -3.52 6.07
N LEU A 44 6.67 -3.73 6.12
CA LEU A 44 5.74 -3.09 5.18
C LEU A 44 5.84 -1.56 5.27
N SER A 45 5.85 -0.99 6.48
CA SER A 45 5.98 0.46 6.68
C SER A 45 7.24 1.03 6.02
N SER A 46 8.37 0.32 6.09
CA SER A 46 9.63 0.77 5.47
C SER A 46 9.61 0.83 3.94
N LEU A 47 8.63 0.18 3.29
CA LEU A 47 8.48 0.21 1.83
C LEU A 47 7.76 1.45 1.34
N PHE A 48 6.81 1.98 2.13
CA PHE A 48 5.88 3.01 1.68
C PHE A 48 6.55 4.34 1.28
N PRO A 49 7.46 4.96 2.05
CA PRO A 49 7.97 6.29 1.69
C PRO A 49 8.56 6.36 0.27
N TYR A 50 9.33 5.38 -0.14
CA TYR A 50 9.92 5.34 -1.47
C TYR A 50 9.03 4.61 -2.50
N GLY A 51 8.23 3.63 -2.08
CA GLY A 51 7.28 2.91 -2.92
C GLY A 51 6.21 3.84 -3.46
N GLU A 52 5.57 4.60 -2.60
CA GLU A 52 4.51 5.54 -2.96
C GLU A 52 5.05 6.73 -3.77
N LYS A 53 6.27 7.19 -3.45
CA LYS A 53 6.96 8.13 -4.33
C LYS A 53 7.14 7.57 -5.75
N PHE A 54 7.47 6.30 -5.90
CA PHE A 54 7.58 5.64 -7.20
C PHE A 54 6.22 5.58 -7.91
N PHE A 55 5.11 5.35 -7.19
CA PHE A 55 3.75 5.36 -7.73
C PHE A 55 3.40 6.75 -8.28
N VAL A 56 3.58 7.78 -7.45
CA VAL A 56 3.37 9.17 -7.83
C VAL A 56 4.17 9.55 -9.08
N ASP A 57 5.46 9.23 -9.11
CA ASP A 57 6.35 9.55 -10.25
C ASP A 57 5.94 8.80 -11.52
N SER A 58 5.48 7.55 -11.39
CA SER A 58 5.02 6.74 -12.51
C SER A 58 3.74 7.30 -13.15
N VAL A 59 2.78 7.72 -12.33
CA VAL A 59 1.53 8.33 -12.80
C VAL A 59 1.78 9.73 -13.38
N ARG A 60 2.58 10.56 -12.71
CA ARG A 60 2.95 11.91 -13.19
C ARG A 60 3.60 11.87 -14.57
N ALA A 61 4.44 10.87 -14.84
CA ALA A 61 5.16 10.73 -16.10
C ALA A 61 4.25 10.56 -17.34
N VAL A 62 2.97 10.23 -17.13
CA VAL A 62 1.99 9.99 -18.20
C VAL A 62 0.70 10.79 -18.05
N ARG A 63 0.55 11.59 -17.00
CA ARG A 63 -0.67 12.33 -16.64
C ARG A 63 -1.20 13.19 -17.80
N ASP A 64 -0.32 13.80 -18.57
CA ASP A 64 -0.71 14.70 -19.67
C ASP A 64 -1.34 13.96 -20.86
N GLN A 65 -1.17 12.63 -20.92
CA GLN A 65 -1.76 11.77 -21.94
C GLN A 65 -3.20 11.36 -21.60
N VAL A 66 -3.67 11.61 -20.39
CA VAL A 66 -5.06 11.37 -19.96
C VAL A 66 -5.90 12.58 -20.37
N SER A 67 -7.02 12.36 -21.05
CA SER A 67 -7.93 13.42 -21.51
C SER A 67 -9.14 13.59 -20.58
N GLU A 68 -9.60 12.53 -19.91
CA GLU A 68 -10.83 12.51 -19.12
C GLU A 68 -10.73 13.41 -17.89
N PRO A 69 -11.63 14.41 -17.75
CA PRO A 69 -11.56 15.39 -16.67
C PRO A 69 -11.68 14.77 -15.27
N GLN A 70 -12.53 13.74 -15.10
CA GLN A 70 -12.69 13.05 -13.83
C GLN A 70 -11.41 12.30 -13.44
N LEU A 71 -10.85 11.52 -14.36
CA LEU A 71 -9.62 10.77 -14.09
C LEU A 71 -8.45 11.71 -13.76
N LYS A 72 -8.36 12.89 -14.39
CA LYS A 72 -7.36 13.91 -14.00
C LYS A 72 -7.53 14.41 -12.58
N LYS A 73 -8.75 14.53 -12.07
CA LYS A 73 -9.02 14.90 -10.68
C LYS A 73 -8.67 13.77 -9.72
N ASP A 74 -9.03 12.54 -10.08
CA ASP A 74 -8.70 11.35 -9.28
C ASP A 74 -7.18 11.10 -9.24
N ILE A 75 -6.44 11.31 -10.33
CA ILE A 75 -4.97 11.33 -10.33
C ILE A 75 -4.43 12.37 -9.34
N SER A 76 -5.03 13.55 -9.27
CA SER A 76 -4.55 14.61 -8.36
C SER A 76 -4.81 14.25 -6.90
N ALA A 77 -5.95 13.62 -6.59
CA ALA A 77 -6.28 13.14 -5.26
C ALA A 77 -5.39 11.95 -4.87
N PHE A 78 -5.19 10.98 -5.78
CA PHE A 78 -4.25 9.87 -5.62
C PHE A 78 -2.85 10.35 -5.24
N ILE A 79 -2.28 11.27 -6.02
CA ILE A 79 -0.97 11.87 -5.71
C ILE A 79 -0.97 12.52 -4.32
N GLY A 80 -2.08 13.12 -3.92
CA GLY A 80 -2.24 13.72 -2.60
C GLY A 80 -2.28 12.71 -1.47
N GLN A 81 -3.06 11.61 -1.61
CA GLN A 81 -3.13 10.54 -0.63
C GLN A 81 -1.78 9.83 -0.48
N GLU A 82 -1.13 9.44 -1.58
CA GLU A 82 0.19 8.80 -1.57
C GLU A 82 1.26 9.68 -0.89
N ALA A 83 1.22 11.00 -1.12
CA ALA A 83 2.15 11.91 -0.45
C ALA A 83 1.91 11.99 1.06
N MET A 84 0.66 11.84 1.53
CA MET A 84 0.35 11.80 2.96
C MET A 84 0.72 10.45 3.57
N HIS A 85 0.46 9.32 2.89
CA HIS A 85 0.92 8.00 3.31
C HIS A 85 2.43 7.98 3.51
N SER A 86 3.20 8.41 2.48
CA SER A 86 4.66 8.52 2.56
C SER A 86 5.13 9.33 3.76
N LYS A 87 4.49 10.48 4.02
CA LYS A 87 4.83 11.36 5.16
C LYS A 87 4.60 10.67 6.49
N GLU A 88 3.43 10.07 6.69
CA GLU A 88 3.05 9.49 7.98
C GLU A 88 3.83 8.20 8.27
N HIS A 89 4.09 7.36 7.25
CA HIS A 89 4.95 6.19 7.41
C HIS A 89 6.42 6.57 7.64
N ALA A 90 6.93 7.64 7.01
CA ALA A 90 8.27 8.16 7.31
C ALA A 90 8.38 8.63 8.77
N ALA A 91 7.37 9.36 9.28
CA ALA A 91 7.35 9.78 10.68
C ALA A 91 7.37 8.59 11.66
N TYR A 92 6.62 7.52 11.35
CA TYR A 92 6.69 6.29 12.14
C TYR A 92 8.05 5.59 12.01
N ASN A 93 8.60 5.49 10.81
CA ASN A 93 9.88 4.84 10.56
C ASN A 93 11.02 5.58 11.28
N ASP A 94 11.01 6.91 11.31
CA ASP A 94 11.98 7.72 12.05
C ASP A 94 11.88 7.42 13.56
N TYR A 95 10.67 7.41 14.12
CA TYR A 95 10.43 7.00 15.50
C TYR A 95 10.97 5.60 15.79
N ALA A 96 10.69 4.62 14.91
CA ALA A 96 11.14 3.24 15.07
C ALA A 96 12.67 3.12 15.03
N ASN A 97 13.34 3.90 14.16
CA ASN A 97 14.80 3.98 14.08
C ASN A 97 15.41 4.52 15.37
N GLU A 98 14.87 5.59 15.95
CA GLU A 98 15.30 6.16 17.22
C GLU A 98 15.16 5.16 18.38
N HIS A 99 14.22 4.19 18.26
CA HIS A 99 13.96 3.14 19.25
C HIS A 99 14.63 1.78 18.89
N GLY A 100 15.62 1.80 17.99
CA GLY A 100 16.50 0.67 17.71
C GLY A 100 15.96 -0.35 16.70
N ILE A 101 14.93 -0.01 15.92
CA ILE A 101 14.43 -0.81 14.81
C ILE A 101 15.03 -0.27 13.49
N ASP A 102 15.95 -0.99 12.86
CA ASP A 102 16.78 -0.55 11.72
C ASP A 102 15.96 -0.46 10.39
N LEU A 103 14.98 0.45 10.34
CA LEU A 103 14.16 0.69 9.14
C LEU A 103 14.88 1.59 8.13
N GLU A 104 15.71 2.53 8.55
CA GLU A 104 16.50 3.40 7.66
C GLU A 104 17.32 2.61 6.64
N ARG A 105 17.91 1.50 7.06
CA ARG A 105 18.66 0.63 6.15
C ARG A 105 17.77 0.02 5.07
N LEU A 106 16.54 -0.39 5.45
CA LEU A 106 15.57 -0.97 4.53
C LEU A 106 15.07 0.07 3.53
N GLU A 107 14.70 1.24 4.00
CA GLU A 107 14.30 2.37 3.15
C GLU A 107 15.39 2.73 2.12
N ARG A 108 16.65 2.80 2.56
CA ARG A 108 17.78 3.06 1.68
C ARG A 108 17.95 1.98 0.60
N ARG A 109 17.72 0.70 0.93
CA ARG A 109 17.75 -0.40 -0.04
C ARG A 109 16.61 -0.33 -1.05
N ILE A 110 15.39 -0.02 -0.57
CA ILE A 110 14.24 0.19 -1.46
C ILE A 110 14.47 1.39 -2.38
N LYS A 111 14.97 2.50 -1.86
CA LYS A 111 15.33 3.66 -2.68
C LYS A 111 16.23 3.26 -3.84
N VAL A 112 17.35 2.59 -3.56
CA VAL A 112 18.31 2.16 -4.58
C VAL A 112 17.65 1.20 -5.60
N LEU A 113 16.85 0.24 -5.13
CA LEU A 113 16.14 -0.70 -6.00
C LEU A 113 15.17 0.02 -6.95
N LEU A 114 14.40 0.98 -6.44
CA LEU A 114 13.41 1.72 -7.24
C LEU A 114 14.07 2.73 -8.19
N GLU A 115 15.18 3.35 -7.79
CA GLU A 115 16.01 4.18 -8.68
C GLU A 115 16.57 3.35 -9.85
N TRP A 116 17.10 2.15 -9.56
CA TRP A 116 17.58 1.21 -10.56
C TRP A 116 16.43 0.75 -11.47
N THR A 117 15.29 0.37 -10.90
CA THR A 117 14.08 0.03 -11.67
C THR A 117 13.67 1.18 -12.58
N THR A 118 13.68 2.40 -12.08
CA THR A 118 13.32 3.60 -12.86
C THR A 118 14.28 3.83 -14.03
N ARG A 119 15.58 3.59 -13.82
CA ARG A 119 16.61 3.78 -14.84
C ARG A 119 16.49 2.77 -15.99
N PHE A 120 16.14 1.50 -15.70
CA PHE A 120 16.18 0.41 -16.66
C PHE A 120 14.80 -0.04 -17.18
N SER A 121 13.72 0.61 -16.76
CA SER A 121 12.36 0.33 -17.23
C SER A 121 11.76 1.48 -18.04
N THR A 122 10.87 1.15 -18.97
CA THR A 122 10.07 2.12 -19.71
C THR A 122 8.96 2.71 -18.82
N LYS A 123 8.40 3.88 -19.21
CA LYS A 123 7.24 4.47 -18.53
C LYS A 123 6.06 3.48 -18.43
N LYS A 124 5.83 2.68 -19.49
CA LYS A 124 4.80 1.65 -19.50
C LYS A 124 5.03 0.57 -18.46
N GLN A 125 6.27 0.08 -18.33
CA GLN A 125 6.61 -0.95 -17.34
C GLN A 125 6.53 -0.43 -15.90
N ARG A 126 6.98 0.82 -15.66
CA ARG A 126 6.85 1.45 -14.34
C ARG A 126 5.40 1.59 -13.90
N LEU A 127 4.55 2.10 -14.79
CA LEU A 127 3.12 2.22 -14.49
C LEU A 127 2.47 0.84 -14.30
N ALA A 128 2.86 -0.18 -15.08
CA ALA A 128 2.39 -1.55 -14.86
C ALA A 128 2.86 -2.13 -13.50
N ALA A 129 4.09 -1.81 -13.07
CA ALA A 129 4.60 -2.18 -11.73
C ALA A 129 3.84 -1.46 -10.62
N THR A 130 3.53 -0.16 -10.81
CA THR A 130 2.65 0.59 -9.91
C THR A 130 1.28 -0.07 -9.82
N CYS A 131 0.62 -0.40 -10.93
CA CYS A 131 -0.66 -1.13 -10.91
C CYS A 131 -0.59 -2.47 -10.17
N ALA A 132 0.53 -3.18 -10.25
CA ALA A 132 0.73 -4.45 -9.56
C ALA A 132 0.88 -4.25 -8.05
N LEU A 133 1.66 -3.26 -7.62
CA LEU A 133 1.85 -2.93 -6.21
C LEU A 133 0.58 -2.36 -5.59
N GLU A 134 -0.12 -1.46 -6.28
CA GLU A 134 -1.45 -0.94 -5.90
C GLU A 134 -2.47 -2.07 -5.71
N HIS A 135 -2.44 -3.09 -6.55
CA HIS A 135 -3.29 -4.24 -6.36
C HIS A 135 -2.94 -5.03 -5.10
N PHE A 136 -1.65 -5.12 -4.74
CA PHE A 136 -1.24 -5.74 -3.47
C PHE A 136 -1.66 -4.90 -2.28
N THR A 137 -1.39 -3.60 -2.29
CA THR A 137 -1.72 -2.71 -1.16
C THR A 137 -3.22 -2.67 -0.94
N ALA A 138 -4.04 -2.48 -1.99
CA ALA A 138 -5.49 -2.48 -1.90
C ALA A 138 -6.08 -3.81 -1.40
N THR A 139 -5.58 -4.95 -1.90
CA THR A 139 -6.08 -6.27 -1.45
C THR A 139 -5.64 -6.61 -0.03
N MET A 140 -4.42 -6.24 0.38
CA MET A 140 -3.95 -6.36 1.76
C MET A 140 -4.74 -5.45 2.70
N ALA A 141 -5.01 -4.21 2.29
CA ALA A 141 -5.83 -3.23 3.00
C ALA A 141 -7.27 -3.74 3.18
N GLU A 142 -7.89 -4.27 2.13
CA GLU A 142 -9.22 -4.89 2.21
C GLU A 142 -9.26 -6.04 3.22
N GLN A 143 -8.25 -6.91 3.24
CA GLN A 143 -8.14 -7.98 4.23
C GLN A 143 -7.97 -7.43 5.65
N LEU A 144 -7.17 -6.39 5.83
CA LEU A 144 -6.98 -5.75 7.13
C LEU A 144 -8.30 -5.15 7.64
N LEU A 145 -9.04 -4.44 6.79
CA LEU A 145 -10.34 -3.85 7.14
C LEU A 145 -11.44 -4.90 7.42
N LYS A 146 -11.38 -6.08 6.79
CA LYS A 146 -12.32 -7.20 7.02
C LYS A 146 -12.01 -8.02 8.27
N ARG A 147 -10.80 -7.93 8.80
CA ARG A 147 -10.27 -8.85 9.80
C ARG A 147 -10.10 -8.17 11.17
N GLU A 148 -11.22 -7.98 11.87
CA GLU A 148 -11.17 -7.44 13.24
C GLU A 148 -10.33 -8.29 14.20
N ASP A 149 -10.21 -9.61 13.94
CA ASP A 149 -9.31 -10.49 14.69
C ASP A 149 -7.81 -10.18 14.51
N LEU A 150 -7.44 -9.43 13.47
CA LEU A 150 -6.09 -8.89 13.29
C LEU A 150 -5.98 -7.50 13.93
N THR A 151 -6.91 -6.61 13.62
CA THR A 151 -6.82 -5.21 14.03
C THR A 151 -6.91 -5.01 15.53
N THR A 152 -7.66 -5.87 16.25
CA THR A 152 -7.70 -5.89 17.71
C THR A 152 -6.40 -6.32 18.39
N GLN A 153 -5.42 -6.79 17.62
CA GLN A 153 -4.11 -7.19 18.12
C GLN A 153 -3.03 -6.11 17.92
N MET A 154 -3.43 -4.93 17.47
CA MET A 154 -2.58 -3.74 17.42
C MET A 154 -2.65 -3.03 18.76
N ASN A 155 -1.59 -3.16 19.57
CA ASN A 155 -1.56 -2.68 20.95
C ASN A 155 -1.19 -1.20 21.10
N ASP A 156 -0.97 -0.51 19.96
CA ASP A 156 -0.73 0.93 19.90
C ASP A 156 -1.87 1.64 19.16
N PRO A 157 -2.59 2.57 19.82
CA PRO A 157 -3.72 3.27 19.21
C PRO A 157 -3.33 4.15 18.00
N LYS A 158 -2.11 4.70 17.99
CA LYS A 158 -1.63 5.56 16.89
C LYS A 158 -1.28 4.72 15.66
N LEU A 159 -0.62 3.59 15.87
CA LEU A 159 -0.35 2.64 14.79
C LEU A 159 -1.64 2.01 14.27
N TYR A 160 -2.59 1.67 15.15
CA TYR A 160 -3.92 1.25 14.71
C TYR A 160 -4.57 2.30 13.80
N GLN A 161 -4.57 3.57 14.19
CA GLN A 161 -5.15 4.66 13.38
C GLN A 161 -4.40 4.84 12.05
N LEU A 162 -3.07 4.83 12.06
CA LEU A 162 -2.24 4.91 10.85
C LEU A 162 -2.60 3.82 9.84
N TRP A 163 -2.61 2.55 10.28
CA TRP A 163 -2.88 1.42 9.40
C TRP A 163 -4.33 1.37 8.91
N MET A 164 -5.31 1.76 9.73
CA MET A 164 -6.72 1.76 9.32
C MET A 164 -7.02 2.92 8.37
N TRP A 165 -6.48 4.11 8.62
CA TRP A 165 -6.58 5.25 7.71
C TRP A 165 -5.96 4.92 6.35
N HIS A 166 -4.72 4.45 6.32
CA HIS A 166 -4.04 4.04 5.11
C HIS A 166 -4.86 2.98 4.35
N ALA A 167 -5.33 1.95 5.04
CA ALA A 167 -6.12 0.87 4.42
C ALA A 167 -7.44 1.35 3.80
N ILE A 168 -8.09 2.37 4.34
CA ILE A 168 -9.28 2.98 3.72
C ILE A 168 -8.86 3.68 2.42
N GLU A 169 -7.83 4.52 2.45
CA GLU A 169 -7.40 5.31 1.30
C GLU A 169 -6.88 4.42 0.15
N GLU A 170 -6.20 3.30 0.46
CA GLU A 170 -5.81 2.27 -0.53
C GLU A 170 -7.02 1.70 -1.29
N ASN A 171 -8.16 1.51 -0.62
CA ASN A 171 -9.37 1.04 -1.28
C ASN A 171 -10.08 2.14 -2.07
N GLU A 172 -10.06 3.39 -1.60
CA GLU A 172 -10.64 4.54 -2.28
C GLU A 172 -10.00 4.78 -3.65
N HIS A 173 -8.68 4.65 -3.75
CA HIS A 173 -7.92 4.97 -4.97
C HIS A 173 -7.46 3.76 -5.81
N LYS A 174 -7.73 2.53 -5.40
CA LYS A 174 -7.25 1.26 -6.01
C LYS A 174 -7.36 1.15 -7.54
N ALA A 175 -8.27 1.90 -8.16
CA ALA A 175 -8.48 1.83 -9.61
C ALA A 175 -7.70 2.89 -10.40
N VAL A 176 -7.19 3.96 -9.75
CA VAL A 176 -6.64 5.12 -10.46
C VAL A 176 -5.47 4.74 -11.36
N CYS A 177 -4.47 4.06 -10.82
CA CYS A 177 -3.29 3.64 -11.59
C CYS A 177 -3.66 2.69 -12.72
N TYR A 178 -4.59 1.78 -12.46
CA TYR A 178 -5.09 0.83 -13.45
C TYR A 178 -5.81 1.54 -14.61
N ASP A 179 -6.69 2.48 -14.30
CA ASP A 179 -7.41 3.27 -15.29
C ASP A 179 -6.46 4.09 -16.16
N VAL A 180 -5.47 4.75 -15.54
CA VAL A 180 -4.41 5.45 -16.27
C VAL A 180 -3.64 4.51 -17.19
N TYR A 181 -3.25 3.33 -16.71
CA TYR A 181 -2.56 2.34 -17.53
C TYR A 181 -3.40 1.88 -18.72
N GLN A 182 -4.67 1.60 -18.52
CA GLN A 182 -5.59 1.18 -19.59
C GLN A 182 -5.79 2.28 -20.63
N LYS A 183 -5.92 3.54 -20.20
CA LYS A 183 -6.12 4.69 -21.08
C LYS A 183 -4.88 5.01 -21.93
N VAL A 184 -3.70 4.97 -21.31
CA VAL A 184 -2.45 5.40 -21.97
C VAL A 184 -1.81 4.28 -22.78
N TYR A 185 -1.85 3.07 -22.27
CA TYR A 185 -1.10 1.96 -22.88
C TYR A 185 -1.96 0.74 -23.23
N GLY A 186 -2.83 0.36 -22.34
CA GLY A 186 -3.55 -0.89 -22.46
C GLY A 186 -2.67 -2.11 -22.55
N GLY A 187 -2.75 -3.22 -22.66
CA GLY A 187 -1.80 -4.30 -22.94
C GLY A 187 -1.71 -5.30 -21.82
N TYR A 188 -2.52 -6.32 -22.01
CA TYR A 188 -2.66 -7.44 -21.11
C TYR A 188 -1.32 -8.13 -20.78
N PHE A 189 -0.52 -8.48 -21.78
CA PHE A 189 0.74 -9.21 -21.57
C PHE A 189 1.76 -8.43 -20.74
N THR A 190 1.90 -7.12 -20.98
CA THR A 190 2.82 -6.30 -20.17
C THR A 190 2.32 -6.24 -18.73
N ARG A 191 1.02 -6.03 -18.50
CA ARG A 191 0.41 -5.96 -17.19
C ARG A 191 0.63 -7.25 -16.39
N THR A 192 0.35 -8.40 -16.98
CA THR A 192 0.45 -9.70 -16.31
C THR A 192 1.89 -10.16 -16.11
N LEU A 193 2.78 -9.95 -17.08
CA LEU A 193 4.20 -10.26 -16.92
C LEU A 193 4.84 -9.40 -15.83
N VAL A 194 4.57 -8.09 -15.84
CA VAL A 194 5.12 -7.19 -14.82
C VAL A 194 4.54 -7.54 -13.44
N MET A 195 3.26 -7.92 -13.33
CA MET A 195 2.68 -8.42 -12.08
C MET A 195 3.46 -9.62 -11.52
N MET A 196 3.77 -10.60 -12.38
CA MET A 196 4.54 -11.78 -11.96
C MET A 196 5.95 -11.39 -11.47
N LEU A 197 6.67 -10.56 -12.22
CA LEU A 197 8.01 -10.11 -11.84
C LEU A 197 7.98 -9.27 -10.56
N THR A 198 7.01 -8.38 -10.41
CA THR A 198 6.81 -7.57 -9.20
C THR A 198 6.50 -8.46 -8.00
N THR A 199 5.70 -9.53 -8.17
CA THR A 199 5.41 -10.49 -7.10
C THR A 199 6.70 -11.15 -6.59
N LEU A 200 7.53 -11.66 -7.50
CA LEU A 200 8.78 -12.32 -7.12
C LEU A 200 9.72 -11.35 -6.39
N MET A 201 9.83 -10.13 -6.89
CA MET A 201 10.65 -9.09 -6.27
C MET A 201 10.10 -8.70 -4.89
N PHE A 202 8.80 -8.47 -4.77
CA PHE A 202 8.13 -8.11 -3.52
C PHE A 202 8.32 -9.18 -2.43
N LEU A 203 8.07 -10.46 -2.76
CA LEU A 203 8.27 -11.57 -1.82
C LEU A 203 9.74 -11.71 -1.41
N GLY A 204 10.68 -11.54 -2.34
CA GLY A 204 12.12 -11.57 -2.05
C GLY A 204 12.55 -10.45 -1.11
N VAL A 205 12.08 -9.23 -1.36
CA VAL A 205 12.35 -8.05 -0.53
C VAL A 205 11.74 -8.23 0.87
N ILE A 206 10.46 -8.57 0.97
CA ILE A 206 9.78 -8.79 2.25
C ILE A 206 10.48 -9.88 3.07
N GLY A 207 10.81 -11.01 2.44
CA GLY A 207 11.50 -12.11 3.12
C GLY A 207 12.89 -11.71 3.63
N TRP A 208 13.67 -11.03 2.81
CA TRP A 208 15.00 -10.57 3.20
C TRP A 208 14.95 -9.51 4.32
N PHE A 209 14.02 -8.57 4.23
CA PHE A 209 13.83 -7.52 5.23
C PHE A 209 13.37 -8.13 6.56
N GLN A 210 12.45 -9.09 6.52
CA GLN A 210 11.99 -9.79 7.72
C GLN A 210 13.13 -10.49 8.46
N ILE A 211 13.97 -11.21 7.71
CA ILE A 211 15.17 -11.87 8.27
C ILE A 211 16.13 -10.83 8.86
N HIS A 212 16.32 -9.70 8.17
CA HIS A 212 17.20 -8.63 8.64
C HIS A 212 16.73 -8.05 9.98
N LEU A 213 15.45 -7.69 10.09
CA LEU A 213 14.88 -7.12 11.31
C LEU A 213 14.94 -8.10 12.48
N LEU A 214 14.52 -9.36 12.27
CA LEU A 214 14.59 -10.39 13.30
C LEU A 214 16.04 -10.66 13.75
N ARG A 215 16.99 -10.64 12.82
CA ARG A 215 18.41 -10.80 13.14
C ARG A 215 18.94 -9.63 13.99
N LYS A 216 18.60 -8.40 13.62
CA LYS A 216 19.01 -7.19 14.34
C LYS A 216 18.43 -7.13 15.75
N ASP A 217 17.23 -7.64 15.91
CA ASP A 217 16.51 -7.71 17.17
C ASP A 217 16.89 -8.93 18.05
N GLY A 218 17.82 -9.77 17.60
CA GLY A 218 18.17 -11.00 18.31
C GLY A 218 17.09 -12.09 18.29
N GLN A 219 16.04 -11.93 17.46
CA GLN A 219 14.89 -12.83 17.39
C GLN A 219 14.96 -13.84 16.23
N LEU A 220 16.09 -13.88 15.50
CA LEU A 220 16.25 -14.76 14.32
C LEU A 220 15.97 -16.24 14.62
N PHE A 221 16.37 -16.72 15.77
CA PHE A 221 16.18 -18.12 16.19
C PHE A 221 15.01 -18.32 17.15
N ASN A 222 14.12 -17.35 17.27
CA ASN A 222 12.87 -17.51 18.03
C ASN A 222 11.84 -18.30 17.23
N TRP A 223 12.04 -19.64 17.17
CA TRP A 223 11.19 -20.55 16.38
C TRP A 223 9.71 -20.53 16.77
N ARG A 224 9.41 -20.18 18.01
CA ARG A 224 8.02 -19.99 18.47
C ARG A 224 7.35 -18.84 17.72
N SER A 225 8.02 -17.70 17.64
CA SER A 225 7.54 -16.53 16.92
C SER A 225 7.48 -16.79 15.41
N TRP A 226 8.49 -17.48 14.83
CA TRP A 226 8.44 -17.92 13.43
C TRP A 226 7.23 -18.80 13.13
N GLY A 227 6.99 -19.85 13.94
CA GLY A 227 5.85 -20.75 13.76
C GLY A 227 4.51 -20.02 13.89
N PHE A 228 4.42 -19.11 14.86
CA PHE A 228 3.24 -18.27 15.05
C PHE A 228 3.01 -17.35 13.85
N GLY A 229 4.01 -16.56 13.45
CA GLY A 229 3.91 -15.60 12.35
C GLY A 229 3.63 -16.28 11.01
N LEU A 230 4.36 -17.34 10.65
CA LEU A 230 4.11 -18.09 9.42
C LEU A 230 2.69 -18.68 9.38
N LYS A 231 2.18 -19.16 10.51
CA LYS A 231 0.79 -19.65 10.60
C LYS A 231 -0.22 -18.51 10.39
N LYS A 232 0.06 -17.31 10.95
CA LYS A 232 -0.81 -16.12 10.75
C LYS A 232 -0.77 -15.62 9.32
N LEU A 233 0.40 -15.65 8.66
CA LEU A 233 0.54 -15.18 7.28
C LEU A 233 0.10 -16.21 6.24
N PHE A 234 0.43 -17.50 6.42
CA PHE A 234 0.26 -18.54 5.39
C PHE A 234 -0.60 -19.73 5.82
N GLY A 235 -1.24 -19.67 6.98
CA GLY A 235 -2.12 -20.74 7.45
C GLY A 235 -3.25 -21.05 6.44
N PRO A 236 -3.60 -22.34 6.22
CA PRO A 236 -4.38 -22.78 5.04
C PRO A 236 -5.81 -22.22 4.96
N ARG A 237 -6.43 -21.86 6.10
CA ARG A 237 -7.82 -21.33 6.12
C ARG A 237 -7.87 -19.83 6.37
N ASN A 238 -7.02 -19.33 7.26
CA ASN A 238 -7.08 -17.98 7.79
C ASN A 238 -5.77 -17.21 7.65
N GLY A 239 -4.81 -17.71 6.89
CA GLY A 239 -3.57 -16.99 6.62
C GLY A 239 -3.84 -15.71 5.84
N PHE A 240 -3.16 -14.64 6.23
CA PHE A 240 -3.32 -13.33 5.60
C PHE A 240 -3.07 -13.41 4.09
N PHE A 241 -1.93 -13.93 3.67
CA PHE A 241 -1.60 -14.12 2.25
C PHE A 241 -2.40 -15.24 1.58
N THR A 242 -2.78 -16.28 2.31
CA THR A 242 -3.60 -17.36 1.74
C THR A 242 -4.94 -16.83 1.23
N ARG A 243 -5.53 -15.87 1.93
CA ARG A 243 -6.79 -15.23 1.52
C ARG A 243 -6.63 -14.25 0.35
N LEU A 244 -5.43 -13.81 0.07
CA LEU A 244 -5.13 -12.94 -1.08
C LEU A 244 -4.99 -13.71 -2.39
N LEU A 245 -4.90 -15.05 -2.37
CA LEU A 245 -4.69 -15.84 -3.59
C LEU A 245 -5.81 -15.65 -4.62
N GLY A 246 -7.07 -15.59 -4.19
CA GLY A 246 -8.20 -15.33 -5.09
C GLY A 246 -8.07 -13.97 -5.78
N PRO A 247 -8.09 -12.86 -5.02
CA PRO A 247 -7.88 -11.51 -5.58
C PRO A 247 -6.61 -11.38 -6.43
N TYR A 248 -5.50 -12.00 -6.02
CA TYR A 248 -4.26 -12.02 -6.79
C TYR A 248 -4.42 -12.69 -8.16
N LEU A 249 -5.11 -13.84 -8.23
CA LEU A 249 -5.35 -14.55 -9.48
C LEU A 249 -6.33 -13.80 -10.39
N ASP A 250 -7.30 -13.07 -9.82
CA ASP A 250 -8.23 -12.23 -10.58
C ASP A 250 -7.50 -11.18 -11.41
N TYR A 251 -6.36 -10.66 -10.93
CA TYR A 251 -5.56 -9.69 -11.69
C TYR A 251 -5.12 -10.22 -13.07
N TYR A 252 -4.96 -11.53 -13.22
CA TYR A 252 -4.58 -12.17 -14.48
C TYR A 252 -5.77 -12.44 -15.41
N ARG A 253 -6.99 -12.21 -14.98
CA ARG A 253 -8.19 -12.40 -15.79
C ARG A 253 -8.23 -11.36 -16.93
N PRO A 254 -8.51 -11.77 -18.19
CA PRO A 254 -8.88 -10.83 -19.23
C PRO A 254 -10.11 -10.00 -18.80
N GLY A 255 -10.05 -8.69 -18.99
CA GLY A 255 -11.13 -7.80 -18.58
C GLY A 255 -11.23 -7.51 -17.07
N PHE A 256 -10.26 -7.96 -16.26
CA PHE A 256 -10.16 -7.60 -14.85
C PHE A 256 -10.16 -6.08 -14.66
N HIS A 257 -10.86 -5.62 -13.62
CA HIS A 257 -10.78 -4.26 -13.12
C HIS A 257 -10.74 -4.25 -11.58
N PRO A 258 -9.96 -3.36 -10.93
CA PRO A 258 -9.89 -3.32 -9.46
C PRO A 258 -11.23 -3.10 -8.77
N LYS A 259 -12.18 -2.40 -9.41
CA LYS A 259 -13.56 -2.22 -8.91
C LYS A 259 -14.44 -3.47 -9.00
N ASP A 260 -13.99 -4.57 -9.62
CA ASP A 260 -14.66 -5.87 -9.53
C ASP A 260 -14.73 -6.36 -8.06
N HIS A 261 -13.79 -5.91 -7.23
CA HIS A 261 -13.82 -6.06 -5.78
C HIS A 261 -14.51 -4.85 -5.14
N ASP A 262 -15.83 -4.97 -4.94
CA ASP A 262 -16.66 -3.91 -4.31
C ASP A 262 -16.31 -3.78 -2.81
N THR A 263 -15.80 -2.62 -2.43
CA THR A 263 -15.43 -2.27 -1.05
C THR A 263 -16.22 -1.08 -0.50
N ASP A 264 -17.18 -0.52 -1.22
CA ASP A 264 -17.89 0.73 -0.88
C ASP A 264 -18.52 0.67 0.53
N LYS A 265 -19.19 -0.44 0.86
CA LYS A 265 -19.82 -0.64 2.18
C LYS A 265 -18.77 -0.79 3.29
N LEU A 266 -17.65 -1.43 2.98
CA LEU A 266 -16.55 -1.61 3.93
C LEU A 266 -15.88 -0.26 4.25
N GLU A 267 -15.58 0.52 3.21
CA GLU A 267 -15.02 1.85 3.33
C GLU A 267 -15.93 2.79 4.11
N SER A 268 -17.24 2.82 3.79
CA SER A 268 -18.22 3.66 4.48
C SER A 268 -18.29 3.35 5.98
N ARG A 269 -18.32 2.06 6.35
CA ARG A 269 -18.30 1.62 7.75
C ARG A 269 -17.05 2.07 8.48
N TRP A 270 -15.87 1.98 7.83
CA TRP A 270 -14.63 2.36 8.45
C TRP A 270 -14.42 3.87 8.52
N ARG A 271 -14.90 4.63 7.50
CA ARG A 271 -14.94 6.10 7.57
C ARG A 271 -15.76 6.58 8.77
N GLU A 272 -16.94 6.02 8.97
CA GLU A 272 -17.77 6.32 10.14
C GLU A 272 -17.05 5.97 11.45
N ARG A 273 -16.45 4.77 11.55
CA ARG A 273 -15.73 4.30 12.74
C ARG A 273 -14.53 5.18 13.12
N LEU A 274 -13.83 5.72 12.14
CA LEU A 274 -12.68 6.61 12.34
C LEU A 274 -13.07 8.09 12.41
N GLY A 275 -14.35 8.43 12.30
CA GLY A 275 -14.84 9.81 12.36
C GLY A 275 -14.49 10.63 11.13
N PHE A 276 -14.25 10.01 9.98
CA PHE A 276 -14.03 10.71 8.73
C PHE A 276 -15.36 11.15 8.13
N SER A 277 -15.50 12.46 7.89
CA SER A 277 -16.65 13.03 7.18
C SER A 277 -16.70 12.49 5.74
N ASN A 278 -17.90 12.22 5.22
CA ASN A 278 -18.12 11.86 3.82
C ASN A 278 -17.84 13.03 2.88
#